data_0e9b6d6a11bfeeb437cd4b673ec4bedf
#
_entry.id   0e9b6d6a11bfeeb437cd4b673ec4bedf
#
_cell.length_a   1.000
_cell.length_b   1.000
_cell.length_c   1.000
_cell.angle_alpha   90.00
_cell.angle_beta   90.00
_cell.angle_gamma   90.00
#
_symmetry.space_group_name_H-M   'P 1'
#
loop_
_entity.id
_entity.type
_entity.pdbx_description
1 polymer ?
#
loop_
_entity_poly.entity_id
_entity_poly.type
_entity_poly.pdbx_seq_one_letter_code
_entity_poly.pdbx_strand_id
1 'polypeptide(L)'
;QMGMVESKFADIIWRTAPVTSSQLVKLGEAELGWKRTTVHTVLRRLCDKGLFQNDGGLVTVKMSREDFYARQSRQYVADSFHGSLPAFIAAFTQGRKLTEEERDEIRRMIDEAGEG
;
A
#
# COMPACT_ATOMS: atom_id res chain seq x y z
N GLN A 1 -8.49 2.01 3.72
CA GLN A 1 -7.27 2.06 4.52
C GLN A 1 -6.95 0.68 5.09
N MET A 2 -5.69 0.31 5.07
CA MET A 2 -5.24 -0.98 5.56
C MET A 2 -4.48 -0.83 6.88
N GLY A 3 -4.67 -1.79 7.78
CA GLY A 3 -3.82 -1.89 8.94
C GLY A 3 -2.44 -2.42 8.57
N MET A 4 -1.48 -2.32 9.51
CA MET A 4 -0.10 -2.74 9.28
C MET A 4 0.00 -4.22 8.89
N VAL A 5 -0.76 -5.08 9.56
CA VAL A 5 -0.70 -6.53 9.32
C VAL A 5 -1.32 -6.89 7.98
N GLU A 6 -2.43 -6.23 7.63
CA GLU A 6 -3.05 -6.42 6.31
C GLU A 6 -2.10 -5.96 5.19
N SER A 7 -1.37 -4.87 5.38
CA SER A 7 -0.44 -4.38 4.37
C SER A 7 0.72 -5.34 4.16
N LYS A 8 1.17 -6.03 5.21
CA LYS A 8 2.19 -7.06 5.08
C LYS A 8 1.71 -8.23 4.22
N PHE A 9 0.46 -8.65 4.41
CA PHE A 9 -0.12 -9.72 3.61
C PHE A 9 -0.35 -9.27 2.17
N ALA A 10 -0.81 -8.05 1.96
CA ALA A 10 -0.95 -7.49 0.61
C ALA A 10 0.41 -7.47 -0.11
N ASP A 11 1.47 -7.10 0.59
CA ASP A 11 2.82 -7.11 0.00
C ASP A 11 3.24 -8.52 -0.43
N ILE A 12 2.89 -9.55 0.34
CA ILE A 12 3.17 -10.92 -0.06
C ILE A 12 2.45 -11.23 -1.38
N ILE A 13 1.19 -10.84 -1.52
CA ILE A 13 0.43 -11.12 -2.74
C ILE A 13 1.02 -10.34 -3.92
N TRP A 14 1.31 -9.05 -3.75
CA TRP A 14 1.91 -8.26 -4.84
C TRP A 14 3.25 -8.84 -5.30
N ARG A 15 4.02 -9.38 -4.36
CA ARG A 15 5.34 -9.97 -4.67
C ARG A 15 5.21 -11.30 -5.42
N THR A 16 4.18 -12.08 -5.12
CA THR A 16 4.08 -13.47 -5.61
C THR A 16 3.05 -13.69 -6.69
N ALA A 17 2.09 -12.78 -6.88
CA ALA A 17 1.00 -12.97 -7.85
C ALA A 17 1.53 -13.11 -9.29
N PRO A 18 0.88 -13.93 -10.12
CA PRO A 18 -0.27 -14.77 -9.82
C PRO A 18 0.10 -15.92 -8.88
N VAL A 19 -0.76 -16.18 -7.91
CA VAL A 19 -0.48 -17.13 -6.83
C VAL A 19 -1.79 -17.80 -6.41
N THR A 20 -1.73 -19.06 -6.01
CA THR A 20 -2.94 -19.74 -5.54
C THR A 20 -3.24 -19.39 -4.09
N SER A 21 -4.53 -19.46 -3.74
CA SER A 21 -4.92 -19.25 -2.34
C SER A 21 -4.29 -20.28 -1.41
N SER A 22 -4.08 -21.51 -1.90
CA SER A 22 -3.38 -22.55 -1.13
C SER A 22 -1.93 -22.16 -0.84
N GLN A 23 -1.25 -21.60 -1.83
CA GLN A 23 0.12 -21.10 -1.63
C GLN A 23 0.14 -19.94 -0.65
N LEU A 24 -0.88 -19.07 -0.70
CA LEU A 24 -0.97 -17.93 0.23
C LEU A 24 -1.19 -18.39 1.67
N VAL A 25 -1.91 -19.51 1.87
CA VAL A 25 -2.05 -20.08 3.20
C VAL A 25 -0.68 -20.47 3.75
N LYS A 26 0.14 -21.12 2.93
CA LYS A 26 1.49 -21.51 3.34
C LYS A 26 2.38 -20.30 3.63
N LEU A 27 2.31 -19.29 2.78
CA LEU A 27 3.10 -18.06 2.96
C LEU A 27 2.64 -17.28 4.18
N GLY A 28 1.34 -17.19 4.41
CA GLY A 28 0.79 -16.53 5.58
C GLY A 28 1.21 -17.21 6.87
N GLU A 29 1.23 -18.53 6.88
CA GLU A 29 1.72 -19.29 8.04
C GLU A 29 3.22 -19.04 8.25
N ALA A 30 4.01 -19.15 7.18
CA ALA A 30 5.47 -19.05 7.28
C ALA A 30 5.93 -17.64 7.64
N GLU A 31 5.33 -16.61 7.05
CA GLU A 31 5.82 -15.24 7.22
C GLU A 31 5.09 -14.45 8.30
N LEU A 32 3.82 -14.78 8.57
CA LEU A 32 3.00 -14.02 9.50
C LEU A 32 2.48 -14.83 10.68
N GLY A 33 2.68 -16.14 10.67
CA GLY A 33 2.14 -17.01 11.70
C GLY A 33 0.62 -17.12 11.68
N TRP A 34 -0.01 -16.88 10.53
CA TRP A 34 -1.46 -16.85 10.41
C TRP A 34 -2.03 -18.25 10.20
N LYS A 35 -3.21 -18.45 10.78
CA LYS A 35 -4.01 -19.64 10.51
C LYS A 35 -4.66 -19.51 9.14
N ARG A 36 -5.03 -20.66 8.57
CA ARG A 36 -5.70 -20.74 7.29
C ARG A 36 -6.94 -19.85 7.21
N THR A 37 -7.78 -19.87 8.27
CA THR A 37 -8.99 -19.05 8.30
C THR A 37 -8.68 -17.56 8.25
N THR A 38 -7.63 -17.13 8.93
CA THR A 38 -7.20 -15.73 8.91
C THR A 38 -6.76 -15.33 7.50
N VAL A 39 -5.99 -16.20 6.83
CA VAL A 39 -5.55 -15.93 5.46
C VAL A 39 -6.76 -15.72 4.54
N HIS A 40 -7.73 -16.62 4.58
CA HIS A 40 -8.91 -16.50 3.72
C HIS A 40 -9.74 -15.27 4.05
N THR A 41 -9.89 -14.93 5.33
CA THR A 41 -10.65 -13.75 5.75
C THR A 41 -10.00 -12.46 5.24
N VAL A 42 -8.69 -12.34 5.42
CA VAL A 42 -7.97 -11.13 4.98
C VAL A 42 -7.91 -11.06 3.46
N LEU A 43 -7.69 -12.20 2.80
CA LEU A 43 -7.69 -12.24 1.32
C LEU A 43 -9.02 -11.73 0.76
N ARG A 44 -10.14 -12.20 1.31
CA ARG A 44 -11.46 -11.72 0.89
C ARG A 44 -11.59 -10.21 1.08
N ARG A 45 -11.13 -9.70 2.22
CA ARG A 45 -11.19 -8.28 2.52
C ARG A 45 -10.40 -7.46 1.53
N LEU A 46 -9.21 -7.93 1.15
CA LEU A 46 -8.37 -7.23 0.17
C LEU A 46 -8.99 -7.28 -1.24
N CYS A 47 -9.63 -8.39 -1.59
CA CYS A 47 -10.36 -8.50 -2.84
C CYS A 47 -11.56 -7.54 -2.86
N ASP A 48 -12.28 -7.43 -1.75
CA ASP A 48 -13.42 -6.52 -1.64
C ASP A 48 -12.98 -5.05 -1.76
N LYS A 49 -11.77 -4.75 -1.33
CA LYS A 49 -11.19 -3.41 -1.51
C LYS A 49 -10.74 -3.14 -2.94
N GLY A 50 -10.79 -4.13 -3.81
CA GLY A 50 -10.43 -3.97 -5.21
C GLY A 50 -8.95 -4.13 -5.54
N LEU A 51 -8.16 -4.66 -4.62
CA LEU A 51 -6.71 -4.82 -4.83
C LEU A 51 -6.38 -6.08 -5.62
N PHE A 52 -7.09 -7.16 -5.35
CA PHE A 52 -6.82 -8.47 -5.94
C PHE A 52 -8.12 -9.11 -6.39
N GLN A 53 -7.99 -10.13 -7.23
CA GLN A 53 -9.10 -10.94 -7.69
C GLN A 53 -8.78 -12.41 -7.43
N ASN A 54 -9.76 -13.13 -6.89
CA ASN A 54 -9.62 -14.56 -6.62
C ASN A 54 -10.61 -15.32 -7.49
N ASP A 55 -10.10 -15.97 -8.52
CA ASP A 55 -10.92 -16.76 -9.42
C ASP A 55 -10.66 -18.25 -9.18
N GLY A 56 -11.56 -18.87 -8.44
CA GLY A 56 -11.45 -20.30 -8.18
C GLY A 56 -10.16 -20.72 -7.50
N GLY A 57 -9.57 -19.83 -6.72
CA GLY A 57 -8.34 -20.08 -6.00
C GLY A 57 -7.10 -19.48 -6.65
N LEU A 58 -7.20 -18.93 -7.86
CA LEU A 58 -6.07 -18.21 -8.47
C LEU A 58 -6.20 -16.71 -8.18
N VAL A 59 -5.21 -16.16 -7.51
CA VAL A 59 -5.20 -14.77 -7.09
C VAL A 59 -4.33 -13.95 -8.03
N THR A 60 -4.92 -12.89 -8.56
CA THR A 60 -4.26 -11.98 -9.49
C THR A 60 -4.39 -10.53 -9.00
N VAL A 61 -3.56 -9.65 -9.53
CA VAL A 61 -3.53 -8.24 -9.14
C VAL A 61 -4.54 -7.45 -9.97
N LYS A 62 -5.43 -6.72 -9.30
CA LYS A 62 -6.34 -5.76 -9.95
C LYS A 62 -5.82 -4.34 -9.85
N MET A 63 -5.16 -4.00 -8.76
CA MET A 63 -4.57 -2.69 -8.54
C MET A 63 -3.14 -2.88 -8.07
N SER A 64 -2.19 -2.21 -8.72
CA SER A 64 -0.79 -2.29 -8.32
C SER A 64 -0.56 -1.65 -6.96
N ARG A 65 0.55 -2.03 -6.32
CA ARG A 65 0.95 -1.45 -5.05
C ARG A 65 1.14 0.07 -5.19
N GLU A 66 1.78 0.49 -6.27
CA GLU A 66 2.03 1.91 -6.54
C GLU A 66 0.73 2.69 -6.67
N ASP A 67 -0.22 2.18 -7.44
CA ASP A 67 -1.52 2.84 -7.62
C ASP A 67 -2.30 2.90 -6.31
N PHE A 68 -2.27 1.82 -5.54
CA PHE A 68 -2.97 1.79 -4.26
C PHE A 68 -2.43 2.87 -3.31
N TYR A 69 -1.11 2.94 -3.14
CA TYR A 69 -0.52 3.90 -2.23
C TYR A 69 -0.59 5.34 -2.75
N ALA A 70 -0.59 5.52 -4.08
CA ALA A 70 -0.84 6.84 -4.65
C ALA A 70 -2.24 7.35 -4.25
N ARG A 71 -3.26 6.49 -4.39
CA ARG A 71 -4.63 6.85 -4.01
C ARG A 71 -4.76 7.09 -2.52
N GLN A 72 -4.14 6.22 -1.72
CA GLN A 72 -4.20 6.33 -0.27
C GLN A 72 -3.54 7.61 0.22
N SER A 73 -2.39 7.98 -0.34
CA SER A 73 -1.69 9.22 0.04
C SER A 73 -2.51 10.46 -0.30
N ARG A 74 -3.13 10.48 -1.48
CA ARG A 74 -4.00 11.59 -1.87
C ARG A 74 -5.21 11.71 -0.95
N GLN A 75 -5.81 10.57 -0.60
CA GLN A 75 -6.97 10.56 0.30
C GLN A 75 -6.59 11.05 1.70
N TYR A 76 -5.43 10.65 2.18
CA TYR A 76 -4.95 11.09 3.48
C TYR A 76 -4.78 12.62 3.53
N VAL A 77 -4.16 13.18 2.49
CA VAL A 77 -3.97 14.63 2.41
C VAL A 77 -5.32 15.35 2.27
N ALA A 78 -6.25 14.78 1.49
CA ALA A 78 -7.58 15.35 1.36
C ALA A 78 -8.32 15.38 2.70
N ASP A 79 -8.28 14.29 3.43
CA ASP A 79 -9.06 14.17 4.68
C ASP A 79 -8.43 14.93 5.84
N SER A 80 -7.11 14.87 5.97
CA SER A 80 -6.41 15.40 7.14
C SER A 80 -5.86 16.80 6.95
N PHE A 81 -5.65 17.23 5.71
CA PHE A 81 -5.01 18.51 5.40
C PHE A 81 -5.80 19.32 4.37
N HIS A 82 -7.08 19.04 4.22
CA HIS A 82 -7.98 19.77 3.30
C HIS A 82 -7.43 19.84 1.87
N GLY A 83 -6.71 18.80 1.46
CA GLY A 83 -6.12 18.72 0.13
C GLY A 83 -4.82 19.50 -0.05
N SER A 84 -4.28 20.07 1.03
CA SER A 84 -3.05 20.88 0.95
C SER A 84 -1.80 20.03 1.17
N LEU A 85 -1.10 19.71 0.09
CA LEU A 85 0.19 19.05 0.20
C LEU A 85 1.22 19.90 0.98
N PRO A 86 1.32 21.23 0.74
CA PRO A 86 2.21 22.05 1.57
C PRO A 86 1.92 21.95 3.07
N ALA A 87 0.64 21.89 3.47
CA ALA A 87 0.28 21.73 4.87
C ALA A 87 0.76 20.40 5.44
N PHE A 88 0.64 19.32 4.64
CA PHE A 88 1.15 18.01 5.04
C PHE A 88 2.67 18.06 5.23
N ILE A 89 3.39 18.65 4.28
CA ILE A 89 4.86 18.75 4.36
C ILE A 89 5.27 19.56 5.59
N ALA A 90 4.58 20.66 5.87
CA ALA A 90 4.85 21.48 7.05
C ALA A 90 4.68 20.68 8.35
N ALA A 91 3.59 19.91 8.44
CA ALA A 91 3.36 19.07 9.61
C ALA A 91 4.40 17.97 9.73
N PHE A 92 4.74 17.32 8.62
CA PHE A 92 5.72 16.23 8.61
C PHE A 92 7.10 16.69 9.06
N THR A 93 7.51 17.89 8.64
CA THR A 93 8.85 18.41 8.92
C THR A 93 8.95 19.13 10.26
N GLN A 94 7.84 19.30 10.96
CA GLN A 94 7.87 19.90 12.30
C GLN A 94 8.57 18.93 13.25
N GLY A 95 9.70 19.37 13.82
CA GLY A 95 10.46 18.53 14.73
C GLY A 95 11.32 17.46 14.07
N ARG A 96 11.28 17.35 12.73
CA ARG A 96 12.13 16.41 11.98
C ARG A 96 12.73 17.14 10.79
N LYS A 97 14.04 17.32 10.83
CA LYS A 97 14.74 17.97 9.72
C LYS A 97 14.95 16.98 8.58
N LEU A 98 14.75 17.44 7.37
CA LEU A 98 15.10 16.68 6.19
C LEU A 98 16.60 16.71 5.97
N THR A 99 17.17 15.59 5.54
CA THR A 99 18.56 15.58 5.14
C THR A 99 18.72 16.35 3.84
N GLU A 100 19.96 16.74 3.52
CA GLU A 100 20.24 17.41 2.27
C GLU A 100 19.88 16.53 1.08
N GLU A 101 20.17 15.24 1.16
CA GLU A 101 19.83 14.28 0.13
C GLU A 101 18.31 14.16 -0.08
N GLU A 102 17.56 14.08 1.02
CA GLU A 102 16.09 14.04 0.94
C GLU A 102 15.54 15.30 0.27
N ARG A 103 16.07 16.47 0.64
CA ARG A 103 15.61 17.72 0.04
C ARG A 103 15.86 17.78 -1.45
N ASP A 104 17.05 17.35 -1.87
CA ASP A 104 17.42 17.35 -3.28
C ASP A 104 16.52 16.41 -4.09
N GLU A 105 16.25 15.23 -3.56
CA GLU A 105 15.39 14.25 -4.21
C GLU A 105 13.95 14.76 -4.29
N ILE A 106 13.44 15.35 -3.22
CA ILE A 106 12.08 15.90 -3.22
C ILE A 106 11.95 17.05 -4.21
N ARG A 107 12.97 17.93 -4.30
CA ARG A 107 12.97 19.00 -5.30
C ARG A 107 12.87 18.46 -6.71
N ARG A 108 13.60 17.40 -7.02
CA ARG A 108 13.52 16.77 -8.35
C ARG A 108 12.12 16.24 -8.61
N MET A 109 11.51 15.58 -7.62
CA MET A 109 10.15 15.06 -7.74
C MET A 109 9.14 16.18 -8.00
N ILE A 110 9.28 17.30 -7.28
CA ILE A 110 8.39 18.45 -7.44
C ILE A 110 8.51 19.02 -8.85
N ASP A 111 9.73 19.19 -9.33
CA ASP A 111 9.97 19.74 -10.66
C ASP A 111 9.41 18.84 -11.75
N GLU A 112 9.56 17.54 -11.59
CA GLU A 112 9.03 16.56 -12.55
C GLU A 112 7.52 16.43 -12.50
N ALA A 113 6.92 16.64 -11.33
CA ALA A 113 5.46 16.54 -11.14
C ALA A 113 4.73 17.80 -11.51
N GLY A 114 5.45 18.88 -11.84
CA GLY A 114 4.85 20.14 -12.22
C GLY A 114 4.15 20.04 -13.56
N GLU A 115 3.39 21.10 -13.89
CA GLU A 115 2.72 21.21 -15.16
C GLU A 115 3.74 21.26 -16.28
N GLY A 116 3.84 20.17 -16.96
CA GLY A 116 4.80 20.09 -18.04
C GLY A 116 4.20 20.11 -19.39
#